data_b48b309bab4f27bdde0376b8e01192bd
#
_entry.id   b48b309bab4f27bdde0376b8e01192bd
#
_cell.length_a   1.000
_cell.length_b   1.000
_cell.length_c   1.000
_cell.angle_alpha   90.00
_cell.angle_beta   90.00
_cell.angle_gamma   90.00
#
_symmetry.space_group_name_H-M   'P 1'
#
loop_
_entity.id
_entity.type
_entity.pdbx_description
1 polymer ?
#
loop_
_entity_poly.entity_id
_entity_poly.type
_entity_poly.pdbx_seq_one_letter_code
_entity_poly.pdbx_strand_id
1 'polypeptide(L)'
;ALVAVQFSFAKDVITKDMNQLPLPARNFINSNFTKPQVANIKIDKDMMESTKYEVVLMDGTEIDFDSKGNWEEVSAKKGQTVPVSIVPGFAVNYLKAHNFVNEGVTKVERDRKGYEIELSTGLSFKFDKKGKFIKTDD
;
A
#
# COMPACT_ATOMS: atom_id res chain seq x y z
N ALA A 1 -43.61 10.73 21.40
CA ALA A 1 -42.50 11.29 20.61
C ALA A 1 -41.52 10.17 20.25
N LEU A 2 -41.48 9.81 19.01
CA LEU A 2 -40.49 8.85 18.49
C LEU A 2 -39.15 9.55 18.42
N VAL A 3 -38.25 9.19 19.34
CA VAL A 3 -36.84 9.56 19.20
C VAL A 3 -36.23 8.56 18.24
N ALA A 4 -36.06 8.96 16.99
CA ALA A 4 -35.27 8.18 16.06
C ALA A 4 -33.81 8.28 16.50
N VAL A 5 -33.30 7.22 17.11
CA VAL A 5 -31.87 7.10 17.34
C VAL A 5 -31.25 6.84 15.98
N GLN A 6 -30.70 7.88 15.37
CA GLN A 6 -29.91 7.71 14.18
C GLN A 6 -28.54 7.22 14.59
N PHE A 7 -28.25 5.97 14.30
CA PHE A 7 -26.87 5.51 14.29
C PHE A 7 -26.20 6.10 13.04
N SER A 8 -25.45 7.18 13.20
CA SER A 8 -24.61 7.64 12.14
C SER A 8 -23.40 6.74 12.10
N PHE A 9 -23.38 5.79 11.17
CA PHE A 9 -22.15 5.09 10.83
C PHE A 9 -21.22 6.12 10.19
N ALA A 10 -19.96 6.15 10.61
CA ALA A 10 -18.97 6.97 9.95
C ALA A 10 -18.90 6.53 8.49
N LYS A 11 -19.19 7.46 7.56
CA LYS A 11 -19.20 7.17 6.14
C LYS A 11 -17.80 7.35 5.58
N ASP A 12 -17.46 6.56 4.56
CA ASP A 12 -16.26 6.78 3.78
C ASP A 12 -16.31 8.16 3.13
N VAL A 13 -15.19 8.83 3.13
CA VAL A 13 -15.02 10.12 2.47
C VAL A 13 -14.15 9.91 1.25
N ILE A 14 -14.56 10.44 0.10
CA ILE A 14 -13.74 10.45 -1.11
C ILE A 14 -13.30 11.89 -1.37
N THR A 15 -12.01 12.08 -1.58
CA THR A 15 -11.42 13.39 -1.86
C THR A 15 -10.24 13.26 -2.82
N LYS A 16 -9.83 14.39 -3.41
CA LYS A 16 -8.59 14.48 -4.19
C LYS A 16 -7.55 15.32 -3.46
N ASP A 17 -7.88 15.83 -2.28
CA ASP A 17 -7.04 16.74 -1.52
C ASP A 17 -6.01 15.96 -0.69
N MET A 18 -4.74 16.02 -1.10
CA MET A 18 -3.65 15.39 -0.39
C MET A 18 -3.46 15.91 1.04
N ASN A 19 -3.95 17.13 1.33
CA ASN A 19 -3.87 17.67 2.70
C ASN A 19 -4.74 16.91 3.69
N GLN A 20 -5.68 16.09 3.20
CA GLN A 20 -6.48 15.18 4.03
C GLN A 20 -5.67 13.96 4.51
N LEU A 21 -4.51 13.70 3.91
CA LEU A 21 -3.64 12.59 4.32
C LEU A 21 -2.73 13.03 5.47
N PRO A 22 -2.40 12.11 6.40
CA PRO A 22 -1.33 12.37 7.36
C PRO A 22 -0.02 12.71 6.67
N LEU A 23 0.81 13.53 7.30
CA LEU A 23 2.07 13.98 6.71
C LEU A 23 2.98 12.84 6.25
N PRO A 24 3.15 11.74 7.01
CA PRO A 24 3.98 10.63 6.55
C PRO A 24 3.50 10.03 5.22
N ALA A 25 2.18 9.94 5.01
CA ALA A 25 1.61 9.44 3.76
C ALA A 25 1.92 10.38 2.59
N ARG A 26 1.77 11.70 2.79
CA ARG A 26 2.12 12.69 1.76
C ARG A 26 3.60 12.62 1.39
N ASN A 27 4.46 12.52 2.39
CA ASN A 27 5.91 12.40 2.19
C ASN A 27 6.27 11.14 1.43
N PHE A 28 5.63 10.02 1.77
CA PHE A 28 5.85 8.75 1.09
C PHE A 28 5.51 8.85 -0.40
N ILE A 29 4.36 9.41 -0.73
CA ILE A 29 3.93 9.57 -2.12
C ILE A 29 4.91 10.47 -2.88
N ASN A 30 5.25 11.62 -2.30
CA ASN A 30 6.14 12.58 -2.95
C ASN A 30 7.57 12.05 -3.13
N SER A 31 8.04 11.20 -2.22
CA SER A 31 9.40 10.65 -2.26
C SER A 31 9.56 9.48 -3.21
N ASN A 32 8.51 8.71 -3.44
CA ASN A 32 8.61 7.44 -4.18
C ASN A 32 8.01 7.49 -5.58
N PHE A 33 7.19 8.49 -5.89
CA PHE A 33 6.53 8.58 -7.19
C PHE A 33 6.89 9.89 -7.87
N THR A 34 7.38 9.78 -9.10
CA THR A 34 7.72 10.95 -9.92
C THR A 34 6.43 11.60 -10.43
N LYS A 35 6.25 12.91 -10.14
CA LYS A 35 5.03 13.65 -10.51
C LYS A 35 3.75 12.92 -10.07
N PRO A 36 3.60 12.63 -8.78
CA PRO A 36 2.43 11.90 -8.31
C PRO A 36 1.18 12.76 -8.49
N GLN A 37 0.23 12.26 -9.27
CA GLN A 37 -1.09 12.85 -9.38
C GLN A 37 -2.08 11.90 -8.73
N VAL A 38 -2.79 12.39 -7.73
CA VAL A 38 -3.79 11.60 -7.02
C VAL A 38 -5.10 11.64 -7.81
N ALA A 39 -5.58 10.46 -8.18
CA ALA A 39 -6.89 10.31 -8.80
C ALA A 39 -8.00 10.43 -7.75
N ASN A 40 -7.83 9.72 -6.63
CA ASN A 40 -8.73 9.84 -5.49
C ASN A 40 -8.08 9.28 -4.22
N ILE A 41 -8.64 9.71 -3.08
CA ILE A 41 -8.30 9.23 -1.75
C ILE A 41 -9.61 8.79 -1.10
N LYS A 42 -9.70 7.54 -0.68
CA LYS A 42 -10.79 7.05 0.12
C LYS A 42 -10.36 7.04 1.58
N ILE A 43 -11.06 7.78 2.40
CA ILE A 43 -10.84 7.82 3.85
C ILE A 43 -11.89 6.91 4.48
N ASP A 44 -11.46 5.76 4.93
CA ASP A 44 -12.33 4.75 5.54
C ASP A 44 -12.35 4.99 7.04
N LYS A 45 -13.46 5.55 7.52
CA LYS A 45 -13.69 5.83 8.94
C LYS A 45 -14.66 4.82 9.49
N ASP A 46 -14.14 3.85 10.23
CA ASP A 46 -14.97 2.90 10.95
C ASP A 46 -15.05 3.34 12.41
N MET A 47 -16.24 3.23 13.01
CA MET A 47 -16.44 3.56 14.42
C MET A 47 -15.70 2.62 15.36
N MET A 48 -15.41 1.40 14.93
CA MET A 48 -14.78 0.35 15.71
C MET A 48 -13.30 0.16 15.43
N GLU A 49 -12.81 0.70 14.32
CA GLU A 49 -11.44 0.53 13.84
C GLU A 49 -10.78 1.88 13.61
N SER A 50 -9.46 1.85 13.50
CA SER A 50 -8.70 3.03 13.12
C SER A 50 -9.01 3.46 11.68
N THR A 51 -8.98 4.75 11.43
CA THR A 51 -9.10 5.31 10.08
C THR A 51 -8.02 4.73 9.18
N LYS A 52 -8.41 4.35 7.97
CA LYS A 52 -7.49 3.91 6.91
C LYS A 52 -7.63 4.81 5.70
N TYR A 53 -6.56 4.92 4.94
CA TYR A 53 -6.53 5.74 3.72
C TYR A 53 -6.14 4.87 2.54
N GLU A 54 -6.96 4.88 1.50
CA GLU A 54 -6.69 4.20 0.24
C GLU A 54 -6.49 5.26 -0.83
N VAL A 55 -5.29 5.33 -1.40
CA VAL A 55 -4.94 6.30 -2.43
C VAL A 55 -4.82 5.61 -3.77
N VAL A 56 -5.47 6.17 -4.80
CA VAL A 56 -5.29 5.74 -6.17
C VAL A 56 -4.62 6.88 -6.93
N LEU A 57 -3.47 6.60 -7.54
CA LEU A 57 -2.77 7.54 -8.39
C LEU A 57 -3.32 7.50 -9.82
N MET A 58 -3.03 8.53 -10.60
CA MET A 58 -3.54 8.63 -11.97
C MET A 58 -3.04 7.53 -12.89
N ASP A 59 -1.88 6.91 -12.59
CA ASP A 59 -1.37 5.75 -13.33
C ASP A 59 -2.01 4.42 -12.91
N GLY A 60 -2.94 4.45 -11.94
CA GLY A 60 -3.63 3.27 -11.43
C GLY A 60 -2.95 2.59 -10.27
N THR A 61 -1.81 3.10 -9.78
CA THR A 61 -1.18 2.57 -8.57
C THR A 61 -2.09 2.79 -7.36
N GLU A 62 -2.25 1.77 -6.54
CA GLU A 62 -3.02 1.83 -5.30
C GLU A 62 -2.09 1.76 -4.11
N ILE A 63 -2.32 2.62 -3.13
CA ILE A 63 -1.49 2.68 -1.91
C ILE A 63 -2.41 2.73 -0.70
N ASP A 64 -2.21 1.81 0.24
CA ASP A 64 -2.95 1.78 1.50
C ASP A 64 -2.06 2.29 2.63
N PHE A 65 -2.63 3.16 3.46
CA PHE A 65 -1.99 3.72 4.64
C PHE A 65 -2.82 3.45 5.90
N ASP A 66 -2.14 3.28 7.02
CA ASP A 66 -2.79 3.22 8.32
C ASP A 66 -3.21 4.62 8.79
N SER A 67 -3.82 4.69 9.97
CA SER A 67 -4.31 5.96 10.55
C SER A 67 -3.21 6.99 10.80
N LYS A 68 -1.97 6.56 10.93
CA LYS A 68 -0.82 7.44 11.16
C LYS A 68 -0.11 7.85 9.87
N GLY A 69 -0.55 7.30 8.74
CA GLY A 69 0.06 7.57 7.44
C GLY A 69 1.24 6.66 7.10
N ASN A 70 1.40 5.54 7.79
CA ASN A 70 2.37 4.52 7.43
C ASN A 70 1.79 3.66 6.33
N TRP A 71 2.56 3.45 5.24
CA TRP A 71 2.06 2.61 4.16
C TRP A 71 2.04 1.14 4.55
N GLU A 72 1.02 0.43 4.09
CA GLU A 72 0.82 -0.98 4.34
C GLU A 72 0.86 -1.81 3.06
N GLU A 73 0.47 -1.23 1.95
CA GLU A 73 0.42 -1.91 0.66
C GLU A 73 0.63 -0.91 -0.48
N VAL A 74 1.42 -1.30 -1.47
CA VAL A 74 1.54 -0.60 -2.75
C VAL A 74 1.33 -1.63 -3.85
N SER A 75 0.34 -1.38 -4.71
CA SER A 75 -0.02 -2.28 -5.80
C SER A 75 -0.04 -1.51 -7.11
N ALA A 76 0.80 -1.93 -8.05
CA ALA A 76 0.81 -1.34 -9.38
C ALA A 76 -0.37 -1.85 -10.21
N LYS A 77 -0.82 -1.03 -11.16
CA LYS A 77 -1.80 -1.45 -12.14
C LYS A 77 -1.24 -2.63 -12.95
N LYS A 78 -2.14 -3.53 -13.38
CA LYS A 78 -1.76 -4.67 -14.22
C LYS A 78 -0.92 -4.22 -15.41
N GLY A 79 0.22 -4.87 -15.61
CA GLY A 79 1.18 -4.55 -16.67
C GLY A 79 2.22 -3.50 -16.25
N GLN A 80 2.13 -2.97 -15.03
CA GLN A 80 3.09 -2.01 -14.49
C GLN A 80 3.78 -2.59 -13.24
N THR A 81 4.82 -1.92 -12.78
CA THR A 81 5.58 -2.33 -11.59
C THR A 81 5.61 -1.20 -10.57
N VAL A 82 5.82 -1.57 -9.31
CA VAL A 82 6.03 -0.58 -8.24
C VAL A 82 7.42 0.05 -8.37
N PRO A 83 7.63 1.26 -7.83
CA PRO A 83 8.97 1.86 -7.80
C PRO A 83 9.95 0.98 -7.03
N VAL A 84 11.18 0.85 -7.54
CA VAL A 84 12.25 0.05 -6.90
C VAL A 84 12.52 0.55 -5.48
N SER A 85 12.37 1.86 -5.24
CA SER A 85 12.59 2.48 -3.92
C SER A 85 11.69 1.91 -2.83
N ILE A 86 10.57 1.28 -3.18
CA ILE A 86 9.62 0.70 -2.22
C ILE A 86 9.99 -0.73 -1.85
N VAL A 87 10.68 -1.44 -2.76
CA VAL A 87 11.07 -2.84 -2.54
C VAL A 87 12.21 -2.88 -1.54
N PRO A 88 12.07 -3.57 -0.39
CA PRO A 88 13.15 -3.66 0.60
C PRO A 88 14.42 -4.27 -0.01
N GLY A 89 15.58 -3.77 0.42
CA GLY A 89 16.87 -4.24 -0.09
C GLY A 89 17.07 -5.74 0.06
N PHE A 90 16.63 -6.32 1.19
CA PHE A 90 16.72 -7.77 1.40
C PHE A 90 15.89 -8.56 0.37
N ALA A 91 14.75 -8.03 -0.05
CA ALA A 91 13.92 -8.67 -1.09
C ALA A 91 14.58 -8.55 -2.45
N VAL A 92 15.15 -7.39 -2.79
CA VAL A 92 15.91 -7.22 -4.03
C VAL A 92 17.06 -8.21 -4.09
N ASN A 93 17.80 -8.37 -2.99
CA ASN A 93 18.92 -9.33 -2.91
C ASN A 93 18.44 -10.77 -3.09
N TYR A 94 17.31 -11.12 -2.48
CA TYR A 94 16.72 -12.45 -2.62
C TYR A 94 16.36 -12.74 -4.09
N LEU A 95 15.70 -11.78 -4.74
CA LEU A 95 15.31 -11.92 -6.15
C LEU A 95 16.52 -12.09 -7.07
N LYS A 96 17.60 -11.33 -6.82
CA LYS A 96 18.85 -11.47 -7.57
C LYS A 96 19.48 -12.83 -7.36
N ALA A 97 19.53 -13.31 -6.12
CA ALA A 97 20.15 -14.59 -5.78
C ALA A 97 19.41 -15.79 -6.38
N HIS A 98 18.13 -15.66 -6.65
CA HIS A 98 17.28 -16.74 -7.16
C HIS A 98 16.82 -16.52 -8.61
N ASN A 99 17.49 -15.60 -9.35
CA ASN A 99 17.26 -15.36 -10.79
C ASN A 99 15.86 -14.80 -11.12
N PHE A 100 15.27 -14.03 -10.21
CA PHE A 100 14.00 -13.36 -10.43
C PHE A 100 14.14 -11.86 -10.74
N VAL A 101 15.36 -11.39 -10.99
CA VAL A 101 15.65 -9.95 -11.15
C VAL A 101 14.96 -9.33 -12.37
N ASN A 102 14.67 -10.13 -13.40
CA ASN A 102 14.02 -9.65 -14.63
C ASN A 102 12.49 -9.64 -14.53
N GLU A 103 11.95 -10.15 -13.44
CA GLU A 103 10.51 -10.16 -13.21
C GLU A 103 10.13 -8.94 -12.39
N GLY A 104 9.11 -8.23 -12.84
CA GLY A 104 8.69 -7.02 -12.19
C GLY A 104 7.99 -7.28 -10.85
N VAL A 105 8.24 -6.42 -9.86
CA VAL A 105 7.48 -6.42 -8.61
C VAL A 105 6.23 -5.60 -8.82
N THR A 106 5.07 -6.24 -8.65
CA THR A 106 3.77 -5.60 -8.86
C THR A 106 3.09 -5.17 -7.58
N LYS A 107 3.50 -5.76 -6.44
CA LYS A 107 2.88 -5.47 -5.15
C LYS A 107 3.85 -5.70 -4.02
N VAL A 108 3.83 -4.79 -3.06
CA VAL A 108 4.57 -4.92 -1.80
C VAL A 108 3.59 -4.66 -0.66
N GLU A 109 3.50 -5.62 0.25
CA GLU A 109 2.74 -5.49 1.50
C GLU A 109 3.69 -5.53 2.68
N ARG A 110 3.36 -4.80 3.72
CA ARG A 110 4.05 -4.91 5.00
C ARG A 110 3.06 -4.78 6.16
N ASP A 111 3.32 -5.55 7.20
CA ASP A 111 2.55 -5.50 8.44
C ASP A 111 3.47 -5.77 9.64
N ARG A 112 2.90 -6.03 10.80
CA ARG A 112 3.66 -6.32 12.00
C ARG A 112 4.47 -7.62 11.92
N LYS A 113 4.11 -8.54 11.03
CA LYS A 113 4.77 -9.84 10.88
C LYS A 113 5.92 -9.80 9.90
N GLY A 114 5.89 -8.87 8.94
CA GLY A 114 6.93 -8.77 7.92
C GLY A 114 6.42 -8.23 6.60
N TYR A 115 6.94 -8.78 5.52
CA TYR A 115 6.72 -8.28 4.16
C TYR A 115 6.27 -9.39 3.23
N GLU A 116 5.46 -9.02 2.24
CA GLU A 116 5.13 -9.90 1.13
C GLU A 116 5.38 -9.15 -0.19
N ILE A 117 6.13 -9.79 -1.10
CA ILE A 117 6.49 -9.23 -2.40
C ILE A 117 5.85 -10.11 -3.47
N GLU A 118 5.04 -9.51 -4.34
CA GLU A 118 4.40 -10.22 -5.45
C GLU A 118 5.03 -9.82 -6.77
N LEU A 119 5.32 -10.80 -7.61
CA LEU A 119 5.87 -10.60 -8.95
C LEU A 119 4.77 -10.59 -10.00
N SER A 120 5.09 -10.07 -11.18
CA SER A 120 4.18 -10.03 -12.33
C SER A 120 3.68 -11.41 -12.77
N THR A 121 4.41 -12.47 -12.43
CA THR A 121 4.05 -13.86 -12.72
C THR A 121 3.02 -14.44 -11.75
N GLY A 122 2.71 -13.71 -10.66
CA GLY A 122 1.81 -14.19 -9.61
C GLY A 122 2.50 -14.85 -8.43
N LEU A 123 3.81 -15.15 -8.56
CA LEU A 123 4.59 -15.64 -7.42
C LEU A 123 4.70 -14.56 -6.35
N SER A 124 4.60 -14.95 -5.08
CA SER A 124 4.86 -14.06 -3.97
C SER A 124 5.82 -14.68 -2.98
N PHE A 125 6.59 -13.82 -2.31
CA PHE A 125 7.62 -14.20 -1.35
C PHE A 125 7.34 -13.50 -0.03
N LYS A 126 7.34 -14.27 1.04
CA LYS A 126 7.16 -13.74 2.41
C LYS A 126 8.47 -13.67 3.15
N PHE A 127 8.69 -12.55 3.83
CA PHE A 127 9.86 -12.29 4.66
C PHE A 127 9.39 -11.84 6.05
N ASP A 128 10.16 -12.19 7.08
CA ASP A 128 9.89 -11.65 8.42
C ASP A 128 10.32 -10.18 8.53
N LYS A 129 10.12 -9.57 9.69
CA LYS A 129 10.49 -8.16 9.93
C LYS A 129 11.98 -7.88 9.74
N LYS A 130 12.82 -8.88 9.95
CA LYS A 130 14.27 -8.75 9.84
C LYS A 130 14.76 -9.01 8.42
N GLY A 131 13.85 -9.32 7.52
CA GLY A 131 14.18 -9.60 6.12
C GLY A 131 14.58 -11.04 5.85
N LYS A 132 14.29 -11.95 6.78
CA LYS A 132 14.54 -13.38 6.57
C LYS A 132 13.41 -13.97 5.74
N PHE A 133 13.76 -14.70 4.69
CA PHE A 133 12.80 -15.41 3.85
C PHE A 133 12.03 -16.47 4.65
N ILE A 134 10.72 -16.52 4.48
CA ILE A 134 9.84 -17.47 5.14
C ILE A 134 9.33 -18.51 4.16
N LYS A 135 8.64 -18.08 3.10
CA LYS A 135 8.05 -19.01 2.13
C LYS A 135 7.68 -18.32 0.83
N THR A 136 7.45 -19.16 -0.19
CA THR A 136 6.94 -18.75 -1.50
C THR A 136 5.50 -19.24 -1.63
N ASP A 137 4.64 -18.38 -2.18
CA ASP A 137 3.27 -18.71 -2.56
C ASP A 137 3.06 -18.42 -4.05
N ASP A 138 2.22 -19.20 -4.71
CA ASP A 138 1.83 -18.98 -6.10
C ASP A 138 0.32 -18.89 -6.27
#